data_1921289f864bc6876a00c0787cfb061e
#
_entry.id   1921289f864bc6876a00c0787cfb061e
#
_cell.length_a   1.000
_cell.length_b   1.000
_cell.length_c   1.000
_cell.angle_alpha   90.00
_cell.angle_beta   90.00
_cell.angle_gamma   90.00
#
_symmetry.space_group_name_H-M   'P 1'
#
loop_
_entity.id
_entity.type
_entity.pdbx_description
1 polymer ?
#
loop_
_entity_poly.entity_id
_entity_poly.type
_entity_poly.pdbx_seq_one_letter_code
_entity_poly.pdbx_strand_id
1 'polypeptide(L)'
;MPHKLVMTRQVRDWLRALRSGDPVTRRLVAEAIDHLLDDGPALGRPLADRITGSRLHNLKELRPGSSGASEVRILFIFDPARNAVLLVAGDKADRWQEWYLEAIPAAEAAYQAYLKEQR
;
A
#
# COMPACT_ATOMS: atom_id res chain seq x y z
N MET A 1 -2.89 -17.43 -11.65
CA MET A 1 -4.05 -16.59 -11.33
C MET A 1 -3.61 -15.39 -10.52
N PRO A 2 -4.00 -14.18 -10.90
CA PRO A 2 -3.68 -13.01 -10.10
C PRO A 2 -4.38 -13.06 -8.76
N HIS A 3 -3.77 -12.43 -7.77
CA HIS A 3 -4.36 -12.31 -6.45
C HIS A 3 -5.50 -11.29 -6.48
N LYS A 4 -6.47 -11.44 -5.58
CA LYS A 4 -7.54 -10.45 -5.46
C LYS A 4 -7.02 -9.21 -4.73
N LEU A 5 -7.56 -8.06 -5.12
CA LEU A 5 -7.21 -6.78 -4.54
C LEU A 5 -8.31 -6.31 -3.61
N VAL A 6 -7.92 -5.92 -2.39
CA VAL A 6 -8.81 -5.25 -1.45
C VAL A 6 -8.17 -3.92 -1.07
N MET A 7 -8.96 -2.86 -1.05
CA MET A 7 -8.47 -1.53 -0.66
C MET A 7 -9.36 -0.94 0.41
N THR A 8 -8.73 -0.36 1.43
CA THR A 8 -9.48 0.40 2.44
C THR A 8 -10.06 1.67 1.81
N ARG A 9 -10.99 2.30 2.52
CA ARG A 9 -11.54 3.60 2.08
C ARG A 9 -10.42 4.63 1.92
N GLN A 10 -9.48 4.67 2.86
CA GLN A 10 -8.37 5.63 2.81
C GLN A 10 -7.59 5.49 1.51
N VAL A 11 -7.27 4.25 1.12
CA VAL A 11 -6.52 4.00 -0.12
C VAL A 11 -7.37 4.38 -1.34
N ARG A 12 -8.64 4.01 -1.36
CA ARG A 12 -9.54 4.35 -2.49
C ARG A 12 -9.67 5.86 -2.66
N ASP A 13 -9.85 6.58 -1.56
CA ASP A 13 -9.99 8.05 -1.60
C ASP A 13 -8.69 8.70 -2.06
N TRP A 14 -7.55 8.19 -1.58
CA TRP A 14 -6.25 8.68 -1.98
C TRP A 14 -6.02 8.48 -3.48
N LEU A 15 -6.33 7.29 -4.01
CA LEU A 15 -6.21 7.01 -5.45
C LEU A 15 -7.15 7.89 -6.28
N ARG A 16 -8.37 8.12 -5.78
CA ARG A 16 -9.33 8.99 -6.47
C ARG A 16 -8.80 10.41 -6.56
N ALA A 17 -8.16 10.91 -5.51
CA ALA A 17 -7.57 12.24 -5.52
C ALA A 17 -6.45 12.37 -6.55
N LEU A 18 -5.67 11.31 -6.77
CA LEU A 18 -4.61 11.32 -7.80
C LEU A 18 -5.16 11.45 -9.20
N ARG A 19 -6.38 11.00 -9.46
CA ARG A 19 -6.96 11.04 -10.80
C ARG A 19 -6.92 12.44 -11.41
N SER A 20 -7.22 13.46 -10.60
CA SER A 20 -7.20 14.85 -11.06
C SER A 20 -5.95 15.60 -10.63
N GLY A 21 -5.36 15.25 -9.49
CA GLY A 21 -4.22 15.97 -8.93
C GLY A 21 -2.87 15.57 -9.52
N ASP A 22 -2.69 14.29 -9.82
CA ASP A 22 -1.42 13.77 -10.34
C ASP A 22 -1.66 12.50 -11.13
N PRO A 23 -2.19 12.62 -12.37
CA PRO A 23 -2.52 11.44 -13.17
C PRO A 23 -1.31 10.59 -13.56
N VAL A 24 -0.12 11.19 -13.63
CA VAL A 24 1.10 10.43 -13.94
C VAL A 24 1.42 9.46 -12.80
N THR A 25 1.41 9.96 -11.56
CA THR A 25 1.62 9.10 -10.39
C THR A 25 0.52 8.03 -10.30
N ARG A 26 -0.74 8.39 -10.59
CA ARG A 26 -1.83 7.41 -10.57
C ARG A 26 -1.55 6.24 -11.50
N ARG A 27 -1.07 6.51 -12.70
CA ARG A 27 -0.73 5.47 -13.66
C ARG A 27 0.40 4.58 -13.14
N LEU A 28 1.44 5.18 -12.55
CA LEU A 28 2.56 4.43 -12.01
C LEU A 28 2.14 3.57 -10.82
N VAL A 29 1.22 4.07 -9.99
CA VAL A 29 0.65 3.28 -8.89
C VAL A 29 -0.14 2.10 -9.44
N ALA A 30 -0.96 2.32 -10.46
CA ALA A 30 -1.74 1.24 -11.07
C ALA A 30 -0.83 0.15 -11.63
N GLU A 31 0.26 0.52 -12.28
CA GLU A 31 1.24 -0.45 -12.79
C GLU A 31 1.88 -1.26 -11.66
N ALA A 32 2.23 -0.60 -10.56
CA ALA A 32 2.81 -1.29 -9.40
C ALA A 32 1.81 -2.27 -8.78
N ILE A 33 0.54 -1.89 -8.70
CA ILE A 33 -0.51 -2.77 -8.20
C ILE A 33 -0.66 -3.99 -9.11
N ASP A 34 -0.61 -3.81 -10.42
CA ASP A 34 -0.68 -4.92 -11.35
C ASP A 34 0.45 -5.92 -11.12
N HIS A 35 1.68 -5.44 -10.93
CA HIS A 35 2.81 -6.31 -10.58
C HIS A 35 2.58 -7.05 -9.27
N LEU A 36 2.02 -6.35 -8.28
CA LEU A 36 1.72 -6.96 -6.99
C LEU A 36 0.73 -8.10 -7.12
N LEU A 37 -0.33 -7.91 -7.92
CA LEU A 37 -1.36 -8.92 -8.10
C LEU A 37 -0.84 -10.13 -8.88
N ASP A 38 0.05 -9.91 -9.84
CA ASP A 38 0.63 -10.99 -10.63
C ASP A 38 1.65 -11.81 -9.85
N ASP A 39 2.57 -11.13 -9.15
CA ASP A 39 3.68 -11.78 -8.46
C ASP A 39 3.32 -12.22 -7.04
N GLY A 40 2.31 -11.59 -6.43
CA GLY A 40 1.88 -11.93 -5.10
C GLY A 40 2.95 -11.70 -4.03
N PRO A 41 3.00 -12.55 -2.99
CA PRO A 41 3.98 -12.40 -1.92
C PRO A 41 5.44 -12.48 -2.36
N ALA A 42 5.70 -12.97 -3.55
CA ALA A 42 7.07 -13.05 -4.10
C ALA A 42 7.59 -11.70 -4.59
N LEU A 43 6.71 -10.71 -4.79
CA LEU A 43 7.16 -9.39 -5.22
C LEU A 43 8.09 -8.78 -4.19
N GLY A 44 9.28 -8.38 -4.63
CA GLY A 44 10.30 -7.81 -3.78
C GLY A 44 10.85 -6.50 -4.35
N ARG A 45 12.02 -6.13 -3.89
CA ARG A 45 12.67 -4.90 -4.33
C ARG A 45 12.86 -4.88 -5.85
N PRO A 46 12.78 -3.71 -6.47
CA PRO A 46 12.60 -2.39 -5.84
C PRO A 46 11.14 -1.99 -5.59
N LEU A 47 10.17 -2.71 -6.17
CA LEU A 47 8.75 -2.33 -6.10
C LEU A 47 8.11 -2.58 -4.74
N ALA A 48 8.59 -3.55 -3.97
CA ALA A 48 8.05 -3.85 -2.66
C ALA A 48 9.16 -4.17 -1.68
N ASP A 49 8.94 -3.88 -0.41
CA ASP A 49 9.89 -4.19 0.64
C ASP A 49 9.15 -4.46 1.95
N ARG A 50 9.85 -5.08 2.88
CA ARG A 50 9.29 -5.38 4.21
C ARG A 50 9.27 -4.12 5.06
N ILE A 51 8.27 -4.05 5.95
CA ILE A 51 8.20 -3.01 6.96
C ILE A 51 8.74 -3.59 8.27
N THR A 52 9.65 -2.86 8.90
CA THR A 52 10.13 -3.18 10.24
C THR A 52 9.42 -2.28 11.25
N GLY A 53 9.31 -2.73 12.49
CA GLY A 53 8.68 -1.93 13.54
C GLY A 53 7.17 -2.03 13.61
N SER A 54 6.57 -3.02 12.93
CA SER A 54 5.15 -3.27 13.01
C SER A 54 4.86 -4.52 13.82
N ARG A 55 3.69 -4.55 14.48
CA ARG A 55 3.18 -5.77 15.11
C ARG A 55 2.77 -6.83 14.08
N LEU A 56 2.57 -6.39 12.83
CA LEU A 56 2.21 -7.29 11.74
C LEU A 56 3.48 -7.78 11.07
N HIS A 57 3.79 -9.07 11.21
CA HIS A 57 5.02 -9.66 10.68
C HIS A 57 5.14 -9.53 9.17
N ASN A 58 4.01 -9.57 8.47
CA ASN A 58 3.98 -9.61 7.02
C ASN A 58 3.61 -8.26 6.40
N LEU A 59 3.63 -7.19 7.18
CA LEU A 59 3.36 -5.86 6.63
C LEU A 59 4.50 -5.47 5.70
N LYS A 60 4.12 -5.00 4.52
CA LYS A 60 5.06 -4.59 3.48
C LYS A 60 4.66 -3.22 2.93
N GLU A 61 5.56 -2.60 2.21
CA GLU A 61 5.27 -1.37 1.48
C GLU A 61 5.45 -1.60 -0.01
N LEU A 62 4.55 -1.00 -0.78
CA LEU A 62 4.66 -0.90 -2.23
C LEU A 62 5.30 0.44 -2.53
N ARG A 63 6.26 0.45 -3.44
CA ARG A 63 7.06 1.64 -3.80
C ARG A 63 6.88 1.95 -5.27
N PRO A 64 5.71 2.44 -5.70
CA PRO A 64 5.53 2.80 -7.09
C PRO A 64 6.39 4.02 -7.44
N GLY A 65 6.67 4.21 -8.72
CA GLY A 65 7.20 5.48 -9.17
C GLY A 65 6.21 6.60 -8.92
N SER A 66 6.68 7.82 -8.88
CA SER A 66 5.83 8.99 -8.72
C SER A 66 6.46 10.18 -9.42
N SER A 67 5.64 11.19 -9.74
CA SER A 67 6.13 12.35 -10.46
C SER A 67 6.76 13.37 -9.51
N GLY A 68 7.73 14.14 -10.05
CA GLY A 68 8.33 15.23 -9.33
C GLY A 68 9.02 14.81 -8.05
N ALA A 69 8.77 15.56 -6.98
CA ALA A 69 9.37 15.32 -5.67
C ALA A 69 8.58 14.36 -4.80
N SER A 70 7.51 13.76 -5.33
CA SER A 70 6.69 12.81 -4.58
C SER A 70 7.44 11.53 -4.23
N GLU A 71 7.15 10.97 -3.07
CA GLU A 71 7.68 9.68 -2.62
C GLU A 71 6.50 8.85 -2.11
N VAL A 72 5.78 8.23 -3.04
CA VAL A 72 4.55 7.50 -2.73
C VAL A 72 4.87 6.14 -2.11
N ARG A 73 4.11 5.81 -1.08
CA ARG A 73 4.19 4.50 -0.42
C ARG A 73 2.78 4.00 -0.12
N ILE A 74 2.57 2.69 -0.28
CA ILE A 74 1.32 2.05 0.09
C ILE A 74 1.65 0.87 0.99
N LEU A 75 1.16 0.89 2.23
CA LEU A 75 1.34 -0.22 3.15
C LEU A 75 0.29 -1.27 2.87
N PHE A 76 0.72 -2.52 2.73
CA PHE A 76 -0.16 -3.62 2.38
C PHE A 76 0.24 -4.91 3.08
N ILE A 77 -0.67 -5.86 3.07
CA ILE A 77 -0.44 -7.20 3.62
C ILE A 77 -1.25 -8.20 2.79
N PHE A 78 -0.79 -9.44 2.71
CA PHE A 78 -1.61 -10.53 2.19
C PHE A 78 -2.36 -11.16 3.36
N ASP A 79 -3.68 -11.28 3.24
CA ASP A 79 -4.49 -11.90 4.28
C ASP A 79 -4.39 -13.44 4.21
N PRO A 80 -5.00 -14.17 5.16
CA PRO A 80 -4.94 -15.64 5.13
C PRO A 80 -5.49 -16.27 3.85
N ALA A 81 -6.43 -15.59 3.17
CA ALA A 81 -6.96 -16.05 1.89
C ALA A 81 -6.10 -15.60 0.70
N ARG A 82 -4.95 -14.97 1.00
CA ARG A 82 -3.98 -14.50 0.01
C ARG A 82 -4.48 -13.36 -0.88
N ASN A 83 -5.42 -12.57 -0.36
CA ASN A 83 -5.80 -11.32 -0.99
C ASN A 83 -4.77 -10.25 -0.66
N ALA A 84 -4.46 -9.40 -1.64
CA ALA A 84 -3.60 -8.24 -1.40
C ALA A 84 -4.47 -7.13 -0.80
N VAL A 85 -4.24 -6.80 0.47
CA VAL A 85 -5.02 -5.80 1.19
C VAL A 85 -4.19 -4.53 1.31
N LEU A 86 -4.57 -3.49 0.58
CA LEU A 86 -3.91 -2.20 0.64
C LEU A 86 -4.54 -1.41 1.79
N LEU A 87 -3.72 -1.04 2.77
CA LEU A 87 -4.21 -0.53 4.06
C LEU A 87 -4.13 0.98 4.18
N VAL A 88 -2.98 1.57 3.85
CA VAL A 88 -2.73 3.01 3.98
C VAL A 88 -1.84 3.45 2.83
N ALA A 89 -2.18 4.57 2.21
CA ALA A 89 -1.38 5.16 1.14
C ALA A 89 -1.05 6.61 1.47
N GLY A 90 0.08 7.08 0.98
CA GLY A 90 0.46 8.46 1.16
C GLY A 90 1.76 8.81 0.48
N ASP A 91 2.13 10.08 0.60
CA ASP A 91 3.36 10.66 0.09
C ASP A 91 4.24 11.00 1.27
N LYS A 92 5.41 10.35 1.37
CA LYS A 92 6.34 10.59 2.48
C LYS A 92 7.39 11.64 2.16
N ALA A 93 7.35 12.28 0.99
CA ALA A 93 8.25 13.36 0.67
C ALA A 93 8.20 14.42 1.76
N ASP A 94 9.36 14.94 2.13
CA ASP A 94 9.54 15.94 3.20
C ASP A 94 9.17 15.45 4.60
N ARG A 95 8.75 14.20 4.74
CA ARG A 95 8.37 13.64 6.04
C ARG A 95 9.10 12.34 6.38
N TRP A 96 9.67 11.69 5.43
CA TRP A 96 10.48 10.45 5.55
C TRP A 96 10.06 9.54 6.72
N GLN A 97 10.84 9.48 7.81
CA GLN A 97 10.55 8.60 8.93
C GLN A 97 9.27 8.96 9.68
N GLU A 98 8.93 10.24 9.73
CA GLU A 98 7.72 10.70 10.42
C GLU A 98 6.47 10.11 9.80
N TRP A 99 6.45 9.97 8.47
CA TRP A 99 5.30 9.37 7.80
C TRP A 99 5.02 7.96 8.33
N TYR A 100 6.07 7.16 8.54
CA TYR A 100 5.90 5.79 9.04
C TYR A 100 5.39 5.75 10.47
N LEU A 101 5.73 6.73 11.29
CA LEU A 101 5.25 6.78 12.68
C LEU A 101 3.72 6.88 12.74
N GLU A 102 3.11 7.50 11.75
CA GLU A 102 1.65 7.59 11.66
C GLU A 102 1.07 6.44 10.84
N ALA A 103 1.72 6.08 9.74
CA ALA A 103 1.18 5.13 8.77
C ALA A 103 1.17 3.70 9.30
N ILE A 104 2.21 3.29 10.02
CA ILE A 104 2.29 1.91 10.53
C ILE A 104 1.17 1.61 11.53
N PRO A 105 0.95 2.44 12.58
CA PRO A 105 -0.20 2.20 13.47
C PRO A 105 -1.54 2.25 12.76
N ALA A 106 -1.70 3.16 11.79
CA ALA A 106 -2.93 3.25 11.01
C ALA A 106 -3.16 1.97 10.18
N ALA A 107 -2.10 1.42 9.59
CA ALA A 107 -2.19 0.17 8.84
C ALA A 107 -2.56 -1.00 9.75
N GLU A 108 -1.97 -1.06 10.93
CA GLU A 108 -2.30 -2.10 11.92
C GLU A 108 -3.77 -2.05 12.31
N ALA A 109 -4.28 -0.85 12.61
CA ALA A 109 -5.68 -0.66 12.96
C ALA A 109 -6.60 -1.01 11.79
N ALA A 110 -6.24 -0.59 10.58
CA ALA A 110 -7.02 -0.88 9.38
C ALA A 110 -7.11 -2.39 9.12
N TYR A 111 -6.03 -3.11 9.34
CA TYR A 111 -6.03 -4.57 9.15
C TYR A 111 -6.91 -5.26 10.18
N GLN A 112 -6.86 -4.83 11.44
CA GLN A 112 -7.75 -5.40 12.47
C GLN A 112 -9.21 -5.17 12.13
N ALA A 113 -9.56 -3.98 11.66
CA ALA A 113 -10.91 -3.68 11.23
C ALA A 113 -11.33 -4.56 10.04
N TYR A 114 -10.44 -4.73 9.08
CA TYR A 114 -10.69 -5.60 7.93
C TYR A 114 -10.96 -7.05 8.37
N LEU A 115 -10.14 -7.58 9.26
CA LEU A 115 -10.32 -8.96 9.74
C LEU A 115 -11.65 -9.16 10.45
N LYS A 116 -12.12 -8.16 11.20
CA LYS A 116 -13.43 -8.23 11.85
C LYS A 116 -14.56 -8.31 10.85
N GLU A 117 -14.45 -7.60 9.75
CA GLU A 117 -15.47 -7.60 8.68
C GLU A 117 -15.52 -8.94 7.94
N GLN A 118 -14.44 -9.73 7.98
CA GLN A 118 -14.38 -11.03 7.31
C GLN A 118 -14.98 -12.17 8.13
N ARG A 119 -15.39 -11.93 9.36
CA ARG A 119 -15.99 -12.94 10.20
C ARG A 119 -17.44 -13.21 9.85
#